data_5de448c023bd41a41ca659e6ab2c3804
#
_entry.id   5de448c023bd41a41ca659e6ab2c3804
#
_cell.length_a   1.000
_cell.length_b   1.000
_cell.length_c   1.000
_cell.angle_alpha   90.00
_cell.angle_beta   90.00
_cell.angle_gamma   90.00
#
_symmetry.space_group_name_H-M   'P 1'
#
loop_
_entity.id
_entity.type
_entity.pdbx_description
1 polymer ?
#
loop_
_entity_poly.entity_id
_entity_poly.type
_entity_poly.pdbx_seq_one_letter_code
_entity_poly.pdbx_strand_id
1 'polypeptide(L)'
;MLDSINISHIFVFDQDKALDFYGGKLGLEVSNDLDLGVMRWLTVRAPGDPSHDILLEVPGAPSMDEKTAGQVRELISKGASGFTAGFTTDNAKKTYETLKAKGVEISDDLTERDYGTDFGIRDPFGNHIRIVQLAPTSHQLGPKRMADKKAAVK
;
A
#
# COMPACT_ATOMS: atom_id res chain seq x y z
N MET A 1 -8.90 8.86 23.79
CA MET A 1 -9.09 7.82 22.76
C MET A 1 -8.41 8.25 21.49
N LEU A 2 -8.22 7.34 20.53
CA LEU A 2 -7.59 7.67 19.23
C LEU A 2 -8.61 8.32 18.30
N ASP A 3 -8.18 9.35 17.56
CA ASP A 3 -9.05 10.10 16.64
C ASP A 3 -8.96 9.59 15.20
N SER A 4 -7.75 9.41 14.69
CA SER A 4 -7.52 9.01 13.30
C SER A 4 -6.14 8.36 13.11
N ILE A 5 -5.92 7.79 11.94
CA ILE A 5 -4.58 7.40 11.47
C ILE A 5 -4.00 8.61 10.73
N ASN A 6 -2.84 9.11 11.15
CA ASN A 6 -2.15 10.16 10.43
C ASN A 6 -0.95 9.67 9.63
N ILE A 7 -0.34 8.56 10.05
CA ILE A 7 0.83 7.99 9.39
C ILE A 7 0.83 6.46 9.49
N SER A 8 1.26 5.82 8.41
CA SER A 8 1.64 4.42 8.33
C SER A 8 2.96 4.32 7.57
N HIS A 9 3.51 3.12 7.37
CA HIS A 9 4.77 2.98 6.65
C HIS A 9 4.74 1.85 5.63
N ILE A 10 5.63 1.97 4.64
CA ILE A 10 5.97 0.91 3.69
C ILE A 10 7.49 0.78 3.72
N PHE A 11 8.01 -0.42 3.95
CA PHE A 11 9.44 -0.66 3.83
C PHE A 11 9.87 -0.63 2.36
N VAL A 12 10.87 0.19 2.08
CA VAL A 12 11.52 0.30 0.77
C VAL A 12 13.03 0.16 0.96
N PHE A 13 13.76 -0.21 -0.09
CA PHE A 13 15.20 -0.45 0.05
C PHE A 13 16.05 0.67 -0.58
N ASP A 14 15.42 1.48 -1.42
CA ASP A 14 16.00 2.66 -2.06
C ASP A 14 14.90 3.72 -2.17
N GLN A 15 15.06 4.83 -1.46
CA GLN A 15 14.03 5.87 -1.37
C GLN A 15 13.84 6.64 -2.69
N ASP A 16 14.88 6.80 -3.51
CA ASP A 16 14.75 7.45 -4.81
C ASP A 16 13.99 6.56 -5.80
N LYS A 17 14.26 5.26 -5.83
CA LYS A 17 13.45 4.29 -6.57
C LYS A 17 12.00 4.22 -6.07
N ALA A 18 11.81 4.35 -4.77
CA ALA A 18 10.48 4.41 -4.17
C ALA A 18 9.71 5.65 -4.66
N LEU A 19 10.36 6.81 -4.75
CA LEU A 19 9.74 8.01 -5.30
C LEU A 19 9.36 7.86 -6.77
N ASP A 20 10.22 7.25 -7.59
CA ASP A 20 9.91 6.98 -9.00
C ASP A 20 8.68 6.09 -9.15
N PHE A 21 8.50 5.15 -8.22
CA PHE A 21 7.34 4.25 -8.23
C PHE A 21 6.10 4.91 -7.61
N TYR A 22 6.15 5.29 -6.33
CA TYR A 22 4.99 5.82 -5.61
C TYR A 22 4.57 7.19 -6.11
N GLY A 23 5.51 8.07 -6.41
CA GLY A 23 5.24 9.37 -7.01
C GLY A 23 5.06 9.29 -8.53
N GLY A 24 6.05 8.76 -9.23
CA GLY A 24 6.08 8.77 -10.70
C GLY A 24 5.07 7.84 -11.36
N LYS A 25 4.87 6.63 -10.85
CA LYS A 25 3.94 5.65 -11.43
C LYS A 25 2.56 5.67 -10.79
N LEU A 26 2.48 5.72 -9.46
CA LEU A 26 1.20 5.70 -8.74
C LEU A 26 0.56 7.09 -8.56
N GLY A 27 1.32 8.17 -8.71
CA GLY A 27 0.78 9.52 -8.61
C GLY A 27 0.59 10.03 -7.18
N LEU A 28 1.27 9.42 -6.19
CA LEU A 28 1.28 9.95 -4.83
C LEU A 28 2.10 11.24 -4.75
N GLU A 29 1.75 12.12 -3.83
CA GLU A 29 2.46 13.38 -3.58
C GLU A 29 3.45 13.23 -2.44
N VAL A 30 4.64 13.83 -2.57
CA VAL A 30 5.59 13.96 -1.46
C VAL A 30 5.04 14.96 -0.46
N SER A 31 4.84 14.52 0.78
CA SER A 31 4.40 15.40 1.87
C SER A 31 5.56 15.90 2.71
N ASN A 32 6.59 15.08 2.93
CA ASN A 32 7.83 15.50 3.60
C ASN A 32 9.03 14.78 2.98
N ASP A 33 10.16 15.47 2.95
CA ASP A 33 11.45 14.91 2.56
C ASP A 33 12.55 15.62 3.38
N LEU A 34 12.92 15.03 4.51
CA LEU A 34 13.76 15.65 5.52
C LEU A 34 14.98 14.77 5.83
N ASP A 35 16.15 15.39 5.87
CA ASP A 35 17.34 14.74 6.40
C ASP A 35 17.38 14.92 7.93
N LEU A 36 17.20 13.82 8.66
CA LEU A 36 17.28 13.78 10.12
C LEU A 36 18.66 13.34 10.64
N GLY A 37 19.66 13.25 9.74
CA GLY A 37 21.00 12.79 10.06
C GLY A 37 21.10 11.26 10.14
N VAL A 38 20.37 10.64 11.05
CA VAL A 38 20.34 9.16 11.22
C VAL A 38 19.50 8.46 10.14
N MET A 39 18.53 9.18 9.56
CA MET A 39 17.65 8.68 8.51
C MET A 39 17.07 9.82 7.68
N ARG A 40 16.65 9.50 6.46
CA ARG A 40 15.82 10.38 5.63
C ARG A 40 14.35 10.12 5.96
N TRP A 41 13.66 11.15 6.40
CA TRP A 41 12.22 11.11 6.65
C TRP A 41 11.49 11.49 5.37
N LEU A 42 11.06 10.48 4.63
CA LEU A 42 10.38 10.63 3.35
C LEU A 42 8.95 10.12 3.46
N THR A 43 7.98 11.01 3.34
CA THR A 43 6.56 10.65 3.35
C THR A 43 5.87 11.03 2.04
N VAL A 44 4.94 10.19 1.63
CA VAL A 44 4.04 10.42 0.50
C VAL A 44 2.60 10.29 0.97
N ARG A 45 1.67 10.83 0.19
CA ARG A 45 0.23 10.73 0.45
C ARG A 45 -0.56 10.66 -0.84
N ALA A 46 -1.75 10.07 -0.78
CA ALA A 46 -2.70 10.13 -1.88
C ALA A 46 -3.27 11.55 -2.00
N PRO A 47 -3.40 12.13 -3.20
CA PRO A 47 -3.97 13.48 -3.36
C PRO A 47 -5.37 13.64 -2.76
N GLY A 48 -6.17 12.57 -2.76
CA GLY A 48 -7.52 12.55 -2.18
C GLY A 48 -7.57 12.31 -0.67
N ASP A 49 -6.43 12.06 -0.01
CA ASP A 49 -6.34 11.81 1.44
C ASP A 49 -5.15 12.56 2.05
N PRO A 50 -5.23 13.87 2.19
CA PRO A 50 -4.13 14.70 2.68
C PRO A 50 -3.83 14.52 4.18
N SER A 51 -4.68 13.82 4.91
CA SER A 51 -4.51 13.59 6.35
C SER A 51 -3.71 12.34 6.70
N HIS A 52 -3.42 11.48 5.72
CA HIS A 52 -2.73 10.21 5.93
C HIS A 52 -1.42 10.17 5.15
N ASP A 53 -0.30 10.28 5.86
CA ASP A 53 1.03 10.12 5.31
C ASP A 53 1.47 8.65 5.32
N ILE A 54 2.27 8.27 4.34
CA ILE A 54 2.94 6.98 4.28
C ILE A 54 4.45 7.24 4.32
N LEU A 55 5.10 6.79 5.38
CA LEU A 55 6.57 6.83 5.49
C LEU A 55 7.17 5.75 4.59
N LEU A 56 7.98 6.15 3.62
CA LEU A 56 8.78 5.24 2.82
C LEU A 56 10.08 4.96 3.59
N GLU A 57 10.05 3.93 4.45
CA GLU A 57 11.08 3.65 5.45
C GLU A 57 12.08 2.60 4.96
N VAL A 58 13.36 2.89 5.11
CA VAL A 58 14.41 1.90 4.85
C VAL A 58 14.64 1.08 6.12
N PRO A 59 14.59 -0.27 6.05
CA PRO A 59 14.93 -1.11 7.20
C PRO A 59 16.35 -0.82 7.70
N GLY A 60 16.47 -0.51 8.98
CA GLY A 60 17.76 -0.19 9.61
C GLY A 60 17.61 0.75 10.81
N ALA A 61 18.71 1.42 11.16
CA ALA A 61 18.71 2.42 12.23
C ALA A 61 17.77 3.58 11.90
N PRO A 62 17.08 4.19 12.91
CA PRO A 62 17.20 3.86 14.33
C PRO A 62 16.27 2.74 14.82
N SER A 63 15.35 2.23 13.98
CA SER A 63 14.28 1.33 14.42
C SER A 63 14.74 -0.12 14.63
N MET A 64 15.80 -0.56 13.96
CA MET A 64 16.31 -1.93 14.08
C MET A 64 17.79 -2.02 13.77
N ASP A 65 18.44 -3.10 14.24
CA ASP A 65 19.82 -3.42 13.91
C ASP A 65 19.97 -3.95 12.47
N GLU A 66 21.21 -4.03 11.97
CA GLU A 66 21.49 -4.43 10.59
C GLU A 66 21.13 -5.89 10.32
N LYS A 67 21.27 -6.78 11.30
CA LYS A 67 20.86 -8.18 11.15
C LYS A 67 19.36 -8.32 10.94
N THR A 68 18.57 -7.64 11.76
CA THR A 68 17.11 -7.60 11.64
C THR A 68 16.69 -6.92 10.34
N ALA A 69 17.33 -5.82 9.97
CA ALA A 69 17.07 -5.13 8.70
C ALA A 69 17.31 -6.05 7.49
N GLY A 70 18.37 -6.86 7.51
CA GLY A 70 18.63 -7.86 6.49
C GLY A 70 17.53 -8.93 6.38
N GLN A 71 17.02 -9.39 7.51
CA GLN A 71 15.90 -10.34 7.56
C GLN A 71 14.61 -9.72 7.01
N VAL A 72 14.32 -8.47 7.36
CA VAL A 72 13.15 -7.73 6.83
C VAL A 72 13.24 -7.59 5.31
N ARG A 73 14.40 -7.16 4.78
CA ARG A 73 14.61 -7.06 3.33
C ARG A 73 14.39 -8.39 2.62
N GLU A 74 14.94 -9.46 3.17
CA GLU A 74 14.78 -10.80 2.60
C GLU A 74 13.31 -11.22 2.52
N LEU A 75 12.56 -11.07 3.62
CA LEU A 75 11.16 -11.45 3.67
C LEU A 75 10.29 -10.61 2.72
N ILE A 76 10.50 -9.29 2.67
CA ILE A 76 9.76 -8.40 1.78
C ILE A 76 10.05 -8.75 0.32
N SER A 77 11.31 -9.00 -0.05
CA SER A 77 11.68 -9.38 -1.41
C SER A 77 11.01 -10.67 -1.89
N LYS A 78 10.62 -11.53 -0.97
CA LYS A 78 9.84 -12.75 -1.23
C LYS A 78 8.33 -12.54 -1.25
N GLY A 79 7.86 -11.29 -1.06
CA GLY A 79 6.45 -10.97 -0.96
C GLY A 79 5.80 -11.35 0.37
N ALA A 80 6.58 -11.54 1.42
CA ALA A 80 6.11 -11.99 2.74
C ALA A 80 5.59 -10.84 3.64
N SER A 81 5.48 -9.63 3.12
CA SER A 81 4.94 -8.48 3.87
C SER A 81 3.40 -8.50 4.00
N GLY A 82 2.75 -9.46 3.36
CA GLY A 82 1.29 -9.52 3.33
C GLY A 82 0.68 -8.37 2.52
N PHE A 83 -0.53 -7.99 2.88
CA PHE A 83 -1.25 -6.86 2.28
C PHE A 83 -0.70 -5.56 2.86
N THR A 84 0.20 -4.90 2.13
CA THR A 84 0.93 -3.74 2.66
C THR A 84 0.10 -2.46 2.68
N ALA A 85 -0.59 -2.16 1.58
CA ALA A 85 -1.43 -0.98 1.45
C ALA A 85 -2.54 -1.21 0.43
N GLY A 86 -3.66 -0.51 0.62
CA GLY A 86 -4.76 -0.46 -0.31
C GLY A 86 -5.11 0.97 -0.68
N PHE A 87 -5.25 1.24 -1.98
CA PHE A 87 -5.66 2.53 -2.51
C PHE A 87 -6.99 2.43 -3.22
N THR A 88 -7.77 3.48 -3.18
CA THR A 88 -8.99 3.61 -3.99
C THR A 88 -8.71 4.33 -5.30
N THR A 89 -9.49 4.02 -6.31
CA THR A 89 -9.53 4.73 -7.60
C THR A 89 -10.97 4.88 -8.05
N ASP A 90 -11.25 5.90 -8.84
CA ASP A 90 -12.57 6.10 -9.46
C ASP A 90 -12.78 5.25 -10.72
N ASN A 91 -11.70 4.71 -11.30
CA ASN A 91 -11.75 3.89 -12.51
C ASN A 91 -10.66 2.79 -12.48
N ALA A 92 -11.01 1.64 -11.94
CA ALA A 92 -10.08 0.53 -11.78
C ALA A 92 -9.50 0.03 -13.12
N LYS A 93 -10.33 -0.06 -14.16
CA LYS A 93 -9.88 -0.50 -15.49
C LYS A 93 -8.85 0.45 -16.09
N LYS A 94 -9.13 1.75 -16.09
CA LYS A 94 -8.21 2.75 -16.61
C LYS A 94 -6.90 2.77 -15.83
N THR A 95 -6.98 2.69 -14.50
CA THR A 95 -5.80 2.66 -13.63
C THR A 95 -4.96 1.40 -13.89
N TYR A 96 -5.59 0.24 -14.00
CA TYR A 96 -4.94 -1.03 -14.35
C TYR A 96 -4.17 -0.93 -15.67
N GLU A 97 -4.83 -0.46 -16.73
CA GLU A 97 -4.22 -0.30 -18.05
C GLU A 97 -3.06 0.70 -18.03
N THR A 98 -3.22 1.81 -17.32
CA THR A 98 -2.18 2.84 -17.16
C THR A 98 -0.95 2.30 -16.44
N LEU A 99 -1.13 1.61 -15.33
CA LEU A 99 -0.02 1.06 -14.55
C LEU A 99 0.69 -0.08 -15.30
N LYS A 100 -0.07 -0.92 -16.00
CA LYS A 100 0.48 -1.97 -16.87
C LYS A 100 1.33 -1.37 -17.99
N ALA A 101 0.86 -0.30 -18.62
CA ALA A 101 1.63 0.42 -19.67
C ALA A 101 2.91 1.08 -19.13
N LYS A 102 2.93 1.48 -17.86
CA LYS A 102 4.12 2.00 -17.17
C LYS A 102 5.07 0.91 -16.68
N GLY A 103 4.80 -0.36 -16.98
CA GLY A 103 5.65 -1.48 -16.58
C GLY A 103 5.54 -1.89 -15.12
N VAL A 104 4.46 -1.52 -14.44
CA VAL A 104 4.19 -1.98 -13.07
C VAL A 104 3.85 -3.48 -13.10
N GLU A 105 4.45 -4.25 -12.20
CA GLU A 105 4.16 -5.67 -12.06
C GLU A 105 2.74 -5.88 -11.54
N ILE A 106 1.92 -6.59 -12.31
CA ILE A 106 0.57 -7.00 -11.92
C ILE A 106 0.68 -8.35 -11.22
N SER A 107 0.31 -8.40 -9.95
CA SER A 107 0.33 -9.62 -9.15
C SER A 107 -1.01 -10.35 -9.14
N ASP A 108 -2.08 -9.63 -9.42
CA ASP A 108 -3.44 -10.14 -9.44
C ASP A 108 -4.27 -9.33 -10.45
N ASP A 109 -4.84 -10.00 -11.44
CA ASP A 109 -5.52 -9.33 -12.54
C ASP A 109 -6.81 -8.63 -12.10
N LEU A 110 -7.24 -7.65 -12.93
CA LEU A 110 -8.47 -6.90 -12.72
C LEU A 110 -9.65 -7.85 -12.57
N THR A 111 -10.32 -7.81 -11.43
CA THR A 111 -11.38 -8.74 -11.06
C THR A 111 -12.57 -8.00 -10.46
N GLU A 112 -13.76 -8.33 -10.92
CA GLU A 112 -15.02 -7.88 -10.29
C GLU A 112 -15.30 -8.73 -9.05
N ARG A 113 -15.63 -8.05 -7.96
CA ARG A 113 -15.96 -8.65 -6.66
C ARG A 113 -17.19 -7.99 -6.06
N ASP A 114 -17.74 -8.58 -5.02
CA ASP A 114 -18.93 -8.06 -4.33
C ASP A 114 -18.74 -6.63 -3.80
N TYR A 115 -17.51 -6.27 -3.40
CA TYR A 115 -17.20 -4.95 -2.85
C TYR A 115 -16.74 -3.93 -3.89
N GLY A 116 -16.53 -4.33 -5.13
CA GLY A 116 -16.05 -3.46 -6.20
C GLY A 116 -15.16 -4.19 -7.20
N THR A 117 -14.43 -3.44 -7.99
CA THR A 117 -13.46 -3.97 -8.95
C THR A 117 -12.05 -3.68 -8.48
N ASP A 118 -11.22 -4.70 -8.33
CA ASP A 118 -9.86 -4.53 -7.82
C ASP A 118 -8.81 -5.29 -8.63
N PHE A 119 -7.55 -4.96 -8.34
CA PHE A 119 -6.37 -5.68 -8.83
C PHE A 119 -5.22 -5.52 -7.85
N GLY A 120 -4.21 -6.38 -7.98
CA GLY A 120 -3.00 -6.35 -7.18
C GLY A 120 -1.79 -5.94 -8.01
N ILE A 121 -0.87 -5.22 -7.39
CA ILE A 121 0.43 -4.88 -7.95
C ILE A 121 1.53 -5.17 -6.94
N ARG A 122 2.77 -5.27 -7.43
CA ARG A 122 3.96 -5.27 -6.59
C ARG A 122 4.77 -4.00 -6.83
N ASP A 123 5.34 -3.47 -5.76
CA ASP A 123 6.34 -2.43 -5.88
C ASP A 123 7.71 -3.02 -6.24
N PRO A 124 8.74 -2.20 -6.51
CA PRO A 124 10.08 -2.70 -6.89
C PRO A 124 10.79 -3.53 -5.82
N PHE A 125 10.29 -3.53 -4.58
CA PHE A 125 10.91 -4.20 -3.43
C PHE A 125 10.21 -5.52 -3.05
N GLY A 126 9.03 -5.77 -3.61
CA GLY A 126 8.22 -6.96 -3.35
C GLY A 126 6.96 -6.71 -2.50
N ASN A 127 6.69 -5.48 -2.09
CA ASN A 127 5.47 -5.15 -1.37
C ASN A 127 4.22 -5.37 -2.21
N HIS A 128 3.18 -5.88 -1.57
CA HIS A 128 1.89 -6.18 -2.17
C HIS A 128 0.92 -5.03 -1.97
N ILE A 129 0.40 -4.47 -3.05
CA ILE A 129 -0.50 -3.32 -3.00
C ILE A 129 -1.77 -3.66 -3.76
N ARG A 130 -2.92 -3.34 -3.17
CA ARG A 130 -4.24 -3.47 -3.80
C ARG A 130 -4.75 -2.11 -4.24
N ILE A 131 -5.41 -2.09 -5.39
CA ILE A 131 -6.09 -0.90 -5.91
C ILE A 131 -7.53 -1.29 -6.21
N VAL A 132 -8.48 -0.54 -5.67
CA VAL A 132 -9.90 -0.88 -5.73
C VAL A 132 -10.75 0.32 -6.15
N GLN A 133 -11.68 0.07 -7.04
CA GLN A 133 -12.84 0.91 -7.28
C GLN A 133 -14.00 0.32 -6.49
N LEU A 134 -14.37 0.96 -5.39
CA LEU A 134 -15.43 0.47 -4.52
C LEU A 134 -16.79 0.57 -5.22
N ALA A 135 -17.62 -0.47 -5.07
CA ALA A 135 -19.00 -0.42 -5.47
C ALA A 135 -19.78 0.59 -4.58
N PRO A 136 -20.81 1.28 -5.10
CA PRO A 136 -21.58 2.26 -4.31
C PRO A 136 -22.17 1.70 -3.02
N THR A 137 -22.43 0.40 -2.96
CA THR A 137 -23.00 -0.33 -1.80
C THR A 137 -22.06 -1.40 -1.25
N SER A 138 -20.74 -1.21 -1.41
CA SER A 138 -19.73 -2.21 -1.05
C SER A 138 -19.78 -2.67 0.41
N HIS A 139 -20.23 -1.81 1.32
CA HIS A 139 -20.41 -2.15 2.73
C HIS A 139 -21.61 -3.07 3.00
N GLN A 140 -22.52 -3.21 2.04
CA GLN A 140 -23.71 -4.06 2.12
C GLN A 140 -23.55 -5.39 1.37
N LEU A 141 -22.54 -5.46 0.49
CA LEU A 141 -22.21 -6.62 -0.33
C LEU A 141 -20.99 -7.34 0.24
N GLY A 142 -20.96 -8.63 0.11
CA GLY A 142 -19.80 -9.41 0.50
C GLY A 142 -20.10 -10.55 1.48
N PRO A 143 -19.07 -11.28 1.91
CA PRO A 143 -19.26 -12.41 2.81
C PRO A 143 -19.83 -11.97 4.16
N LYS A 144 -20.64 -12.85 4.74
CA LYS A 144 -21.25 -12.59 6.06
C LYS A 144 -20.20 -12.22 7.09
N ARG A 145 -20.52 -11.23 7.90
CA ARG A 145 -19.66 -10.81 9.02
C ARG A 145 -19.49 -11.96 10.02
N MET A 146 -18.38 -12.00 10.70
CA MET A 146 -18.11 -13.03 11.73
C MET A 146 -19.12 -12.99 12.86
N ALA A 147 -19.66 -11.82 13.19
CA ALA A 147 -20.74 -11.68 14.18
C ALA A 147 -22.02 -12.44 13.74
N ASP A 148 -22.37 -12.35 12.44
CA ASP A 148 -23.55 -13.04 11.90
C ASP A 148 -23.35 -14.56 11.89
N LYS A 149 -22.13 -15.01 11.62
CA LYS A 149 -21.77 -16.44 11.69
C LYS A 149 -21.89 -17.01 13.12
N LYS A 150 -21.48 -16.24 14.14
CA LYS A 150 -21.61 -16.64 15.54
C LYS A 150 -23.07 -16.71 16.00
N ALA A 151 -23.90 -15.80 15.51
CA ALA A 151 -25.34 -15.81 15.82
C ALA A 151 -26.07 -17.00 15.18
N ALA A 152 -25.63 -17.49 14.01
CA ALA A 152 -26.23 -18.63 13.31
C ALA A 152 -25.87 -20.00 13.92
N VAL A 153 -24.87 -20.09 14.82
CA VAL A 153 -24.42 -21.36 15.46
C VAL A 153 -25.10 -21.58 16.82
N LYS A 154 -25.89 -20.65 17.30
CA LYS A 154 -26.75 -20.83 18.48
C LYS A 154 -28.07 -21.46 18.07
#